data_25c726fe1be579b70ee5cae7097b83b5
#
_entry.id   25c726fe1be579b70ee5cae7097b83b5
#
_cell.length_a   1.000
_cell.length_b   1.000
_cell.length_c   1.000
_cell.angle_alpha   90.00
_cell.angle_beta   90.00
_cell.angle_gamma   90.00
#
_symmetry.space_group_name_H-M   'P 1'
#
loop_
_entity.id
_entity.type
_entity.pdbx_description
1 polymer ?
#
loop_
_entity_poly.entity_id
_entity_poly.type
_entity_poly.pdbx_seq_one_letter_code
_entity_poly.pdbx_strand_id
1 'polypeptide(L)'
;RLMVGVLIPREEWIWGDLAHQKVLIEALRKRDLNVIPVFSHWAADPIQHSTGVDTAIENYFRDKTGWRIDVLVNTLKFSLTVGRPVNIEFFQTMDRPILQAYNLLQDEASWRANPEGMTPLDLSFSISLPEFDGVIHSVPYAYKEDRGANDIRHLPLAERAGFLARKAEKWAILRRKP
;
A
#
# COMPACT_ATOMS: atom_id res chain seq x y z
N ARG A 1 -7.28 20.00 5.19
CA ARG A 1 -6.14 19.39 4.50
C ARG A 1 -6.54 18.06 3.89
N LEU A 2 -5.87 17.63 2.81
CA LEU A 2 -6.05 16.33 2.19
C LEU A 2 -5.45 15.25 3.09
N MET A 3 -6.11 14.08 3.19
CA MET A 3 -5.73 13.01 4.09
C MET A 3 -5.52 11.70 3.32
N VAL A 4 -4.40 11.03 3.55
CA VAL A 4 -4.04 9.76 2.94
C VAL A 4 -3.91 8.69 4.00
N GLY A 5 -4.65 7.60 3.87
CA GLY A 5 -4.42 6.38 4.62
C GLY A 5 -3.28 5.57 3.99
N VAL A 6 -2.42 4.97 4.78
CA VAL A 6 -1.38 4.05 4.30
C VAL A 6 -1.48 2.75 5.08
N LEU A 7 -1.82 1.66 4.39
CA LEU A 7 -1.77 0.31 4.96
C LEU A 7 -0.36 -0.26 4.82
N ILE A 8 0.22 -0.69 5.92
CA ILE A 8 1.59 -1.20 6.01
C ILE A 8 1.55 -2.65 6.53
N PRO A 9 2.28 -3.58 5.90
CA PRO A 9 2.40 -4.94 6.43
C PRO A 9 2.94 -4.93 7.86
N ARG A 10 2.22 -5.58 8.78
CA ARG A 10 2.63 -5.68 10.19
C ARG A 10 3.99 -6.36 10.34
N GLU A 11 4.30 -7.29 9.47
CA GLU A 11 5.57 -8.04 9.44
C GLU A 11 6.77 -7.10 9.22
N GLU A 12 6.62 -6.07 8.41
CA GLU A 12 7.69 -5.08 8.18
C GLU A 12 8.02 -4.30 9.47
N TRP A 13 7.00 -4.03 10.30
CA TRP A 13 7.22 -3.46 11.63
C TRP A 13 7.95 -4.41 12.55
N ILE A 14 7.51 -5.67 12.61
CA ILE A 14 8.09 -6.69 13.49
C ILE A 14 9.58 -6.92 13.18
N TRP A 15 9.94 -6.90 11.89
CA TRP A 15 11.31 -7.14 11.44
C TRP A 15 12.13 -5.85 11.29
N GLY A 16 11.55 -4.68 11.56
CA GLY A 16 12.21 -3.40 11.44
C GLY A 16 12.55 -2.98 10.00
N ASP A 17 11.86 -3.54 9.01
CA ASP A 17 12.07 -3.27 7.58
C ASP A 17 11.16 -2.12 7.12
N LEU A 18 11.45 -0.91 7.57
CA LEU A 18 10.58 0.27 7.40
C LEU A 18 11.21 1.39 6.57
N ALA A 19 12.40 1.20 6.01
CA ALA A 19 13.10 2.27 5.28
C ALA A 19 12.27 2.81 4.11
N HIS A 20 11.69 1.94 3.31
CA HIS A 20 10.86 2.28 2.16
C HIS A 20 9.52 2.92 2.58
N GLN A 21 8.93 2.48 3.68
CA GLN A 21 7.70 3.06 4.23
C GLN A 21 7.92 4.51 4.70
N LYS A 22 9.05 4.77 5.37
CA LYS A 22 9.42 6.13 5.80
C LYS A 22 9.56 7.06 4.60
N VAL A 23 10.25 6.63 3.54
CA VAL A 23 10.43 7.42 2.32
C VAL A 23 9.10 7.70 1.63
N LEU A 24 8.18 6.74 1.57
CA LEU A 24 6.84 6.94 1.04
C LEU A 24 6.05 7.98 1.86
N ILE A 25 6.03 7.85 3.19
CA ILE A 25 5.32 8.77 4.07
C ILE A 25 5.91 10.19 3.95
N GLU A 26 7.22 10.33 3.88
CA GLU A 26 7.88 11.61 3.67
C GLU A 26 7.55 12.23 2.30
N ALA A 27 7.50 11.41 1.24
CA ALA A 27 7.10 11.88 -0.08
C ALA A 27 5.65 12.41 -0.11
N LEU A 28 4.73 11.75 0.60
CA LEU A 28 3.35 12.22 0.79
C LEU A 28 3.30 13.55 1.58
N ARG A 29 4.03 13.64 2.69
CA ARG A 29 4.09 14.84 3.54
C ARG A 29 4.70 16.05 2.83
N LYS A 30 5.73 15.85 1.99
CA LYS A 30 6.30 16.90 1.15
C LYS A 30 5.31 17.53 0.16
N ARG A 31 4.17 16.89 -0.06
CA ARG A 31 3.05 17.40 -0.88
C ARG A 31 1.89 17.95 -0.06
N ASP A 32 2.16 18.33 1.19
CA ASP A 32 1.17 18.86 2.15
C ASP A 32 -0.02 17.91 2.40
N LEU A 33 0.20 16.59 2.24
CA LEU A 33 -0.77 15.56 2.58
C LEU A 33 -0.59 15.14 4.04
N ASN A 34 -1.68 15.07 4.79
CA ASN A 34 -1.69 14.41 6.08
C ASN A 34 -1.72 12.90 5.87
N VAL A 35 -0.98 12.15 6.67
CA VAL A 35 -0.84 10.70 6.52
C VAL A 35 -1.23 9.98 7.80
N ILE A 36 -2.10 9.00 7.67
CA ILE A 36 -2.43 8.04 8.73
C ILE A 36 -1.84 6.69 8.35
N PRO A 37 -0.66 6.30 8.85
CA PRO A 37 -0.10 4.97 8.63
C PRO A 37 -0.75 3.97 9.59
N VAL A 38 -1.13 2.81 9.10
CA VAL A 38 -1.73 1.72 9.88
C VAL A 38 -1.04 0.42 9.55
N PHE A 39 -0.49 -0.23 10.57
CA PHE A 39 0.04 -1.58 10.43
C PHE A 39 -1.10 -2.60 10.48
N SER A 40 -1.16 -3.48 9.50
CA SER A 40 -2.20 -4.50 9.42
C SER A 40 -1.69 -5.78 8.78
N HIS A 41 -2.43 -6.83 9.00
CA HIS A 41 -2.34 -8.07 8.24
C HIS A 41 -3.66 -8.25 7.49
N TRP A 42 -3.64 -8.89 6.30
CA TRP A 42 -4.87 -9.04 5.51
C TRP A 42 -5.92 -9.93 6.20
N ALA A 43 -5.50 -10.96 6.94
CA ALA A 43 -6.40 -11.86 7.67
C ALA A 43 -6.47 -11.52 9.16
N ALA A 44 -7.61 -11.79 9.78
CA ALA A 44 -7.71 -11.80 11.22
C ALA A 44 -6.93 -12.99 11.80
N ASP A 45 -6.22 -12.76 12.88
CA ASP A 45 -5.50 -13.77 13.65
C ASP A 45 -5.88 -13.68 15.12
N PRO A 46 -6.79 -14.55 15.61
CA PRO A 46 -7.24 -14.50 17.01
C PRO A 46 -6.11 -14.77 18.01
N ILE A 47 -5.10 -15.57 17.65
CA ILE A 47 -3.96 -15.91 18.53
C ILE A 47 -3.10 -14.66 18.76
N GLN A 48 -2.89 -13.86 17.74
CA GLN A 48 -2.09 -12.65 17.79
C GLN A 48 -2.95 -11.39 18.00
N HIS A 49 -4.24 -11.55 18.27
CA HIS A 49 -5.21 -10.45 18.43
C HIS A 49 -5.21 -9.48 17.25
N SER A 50 -4.95 -9.98 16.03
CA SER A 50 -5.04 -9.18 14.81
C SER A 50 -6.46 -9.18 14.26
N THR A 51 -7.00 -8.01 14.00
CA THR A 51 -8.38 -7.85 13.55
C THR A 51 -8.58 -8.04 12.03
N GLY A 52 -7.50 -8.15 11.27
CA GLY A 52 -7.56 -8.15 9.81
C GLY A 52 -7.73 -6.76 9.19
N VAL A 53 -7.58 -6.72 7.86
CA VAL A 53 -7.49 -5.44 7.13
C VAL A 53 -8.80 -4.65 7.13
N ASP A 54 -9.95 -5.29 6.97
CA ASP A 54 -11.25 -4.58 6.89
C ASP A 54 -11.53 -3.81 8.18
N THR A 55 -11.38 -4.51 9.32
CA THR A 55 -11.56 -3.90 10.64
C THR A 55 -10.50 -2.81 10.90
N ALA A 56 -9.26 -3.01 10.44
CA ALA A 56 -8.23 -1.99 10.55
C ALA A 56 -8.61 -0.74 9.73
N ILE A 57 -9.10 -0.90 8.50
CA ILE A 57 -9.56 0.22 7.66
C ILE A 57 -10.71 0.97 8.35
N GLU A 58 -11.72 0.26 8.86
CA GLU A 58 -12.84 0.90 9.56
C GLU A 58 -12.41 1.62 10.83
N ASN A 59 -11.61 0.99 11.68
CA ASN A 59 -11.23 1.56 12.97
C ASN A 59 -10.32 2.78 12.88
N TYR A 60 -9.46 2.85 11.87
CA TYR A 60 -8.45 3.90 11.79
C TYR A 60 -8.73 4.96 10.72
N PHE A 61 -9.45 4.60 9.64
CA PHE A 61 -9.74 5.53 8.55
C PHE A 61 -11.18 6.03 8.55
N ARG A 62 -12.00 5.59 9.51
CA ARG A 62 -13.38 6.05 9.71
C ARG A 62 -13.56 6.54 11.15
N ASP A 63 -14.47 7.48 11.34
CA ASP A 63 -14.94 7.94 12.65
C ASP A 63 -16.45 8.20 12.62
N LYS A 64 -16.98 8.80 13.68
CA LYS A 64 -18.42 9.11 13.80
C LYS A 64 -18.95 10.06 12.73
N THR A 65 -18.06 10.82 12.09
CA THR A 65 -18.40 11.78 11.03
C THR A 65 -18.26 11.20 9.62
N GLY A 66 -17.70 10.00 9.49
CA GLY A 66 -17.49 9.29 8.24
C GLY A 66 -16.02 8.96 7.95
N TRP A 67 -15.68 8.84 6.67
CA TRP A 67 -14.33 8.50 6.24
C TRP A 67 -13.37 9.69 6.41
N ARG A 68 -12.29 9.48 7.16
CA ARG A 68 -11.26 10.48 7.45
C ARG A 68 -10.24 10.66 6.32
N ILE A 69 -10.15 9.71 5.41
CA ILE A 69 -9.17 9.71 4.31
C ILE A 69 -9.82 10.10 2.99
N ASP A 70 -9.07 10.72 2.11
CA ASP A 70 -9.45 11.03 0.72
C ASP A 70 -8.96 9.94 -0.25
N VAL A 71 -7.84 9.29 0.07
CA VAL A 71 -7.19 8.23 -0.73
C VAL A 71 -6.60 7.19 0.21
N LEU A 72 -6.64 5.94 -0.18
CA LEU A 72 -5.93 4.84 0.48
C LEU A 72 -4.73 4.42 -0.38
N VAL A 73 -3.55 4.36 0.22
CA VAL A 73 -2.37 3.71 -0.35
C VAL A 73 -2.21 2.36 0.32
N ASN A 74 -2.36 1.30 -0.45
CA ASN A 74 -2.16 -0.06 -0.01
C ASN A 74 -0.73 -0.51 -0.30
N THR A 75 0.01 -0.91 0.74
CA THR A 75 1.34 -1.52 0.58
C THR A 75 1.35 -3.00 0.96
N LEU A 76 0.18 -3.56 1.31
CA LEU A 76 0.03 -5.00 1.51
C LEU A 76 0.19 -5.72 0.17
N LYS A 77 0.81 -6.88 0.18
CA LYS A 77 0.90 -7.75 -0.98
C LYS A 77 -0.45 -8.45 -1.18
N PHE A 78 -0.71 -8.90 -2.39
CA PHE A 78 -1.94 -9.60 -2.79
C PHE A 78 -3.20 -8.71 -2.75
N SER A 79 -4.32 -9.32 -3.06
CA SER A 79 -5.65 -8.75 -2.88
C SER A 79 -5.95 -8.51 -1.39
N LEU A 80 -6.65 -7.43 -1.07
CA LEU A 80 -7.13 -7.15 0.28
C LEU A 80 -8.15 -8.20 0.75
N THR A 81 -8.72 -8.96 -0.19
CA THR A 81 -9.71 -10.02 0.05
C THR A 81 -9.15 -11.43 -0.12
N VAL A 82 -7.82 -11.60 -0.17
CA VAL A 82 -7.17 -12.91 -0.30
C VAL A 82 -7.71 -13.91 0.74
N GLY A 83 -8.12 -15.08 0.25
CA GLY A 83 -8.65 -16.16 1.11
C GLY A 83 -10.05 -15.91 1.67
N ARG A 84 -10.75 -14.85 1.22
CA ARG A 84 -12.11 -14.50 1.63
C ARG A 84 -12.97 -14.16 0.41
N PRO A 85 -14.29 -14.24 0.52
CA PRO A 85 -15.17 -13.65 -0.49
C PRO A 85 -14.88 -12.16 -0.65
N VAL A 86 -14.87 -11.69 -1.90
CA VAL A 86 -14.71 -10.26 -2.18
C VAL A 86 -15.85 -9.49 -1.55
N ASN A 87 -15.55 -8.55 -0.67
CA ASN A 87 -16.55 -7.68 -0.06
C ASN A 87 -16.68 -6.39 -0.89
N ILE A 88 -17.32 -6.50 -2.04
CA ILE A 88 -17.56 -5.39 -2.96
C ILE A 88 -18.33 -4.26 -2.26
N GLU A 89 -19.32 -4.59 -1.46
CA GLU A 89 -20.14 -3.62 -0.73
C GLU A 89 -19.27 -2.76 0.22
N PHE A 90 -18.30 -3.36 0.89
CA PHE A 90 -17.36 -2.65 1.75
C PHE A 90 -16.58 -1.58 0.96
N PHE A 91 -16.00 -1.95 -0.19
CA PHE A 91 -15.23 -1.01 -1.00
C PHE A 91 -16.11 0.06 -1.65
N GLN A 92 -17.32 -0.29 -2.08
CA GLN A 92 -18.30 0.66 -2.58
C GLN A 92 -18.72 1.66 -1.49
N THR A 93 -18.96 1.19 -0.27
CA THR A 93 -19.30 2.05 0.87
C THR A 93 -18.15 2.96 1.26
N MET A 94 -16.91 2.47 1.17
CA MET A 94 -15.73 3.29 1.42
C MET A 94 -15.63 4.43 0.42
N ASP A 95 -15.96 4.22 -0.84
CA ASP A 95 -15.96 5.24 -1.91
C ASP A 95 -14.67 6.08 -1.90
N ARG A 96 -13.51 5.42 -1.82
CA ARG A 96 -12.18 6.04 -1.85
C ARG A 96 -11.28 5.33 -2.85
N PRO A 97 -10.52 6.07 -3.67
CA PRO A 97 -9.55 5.45 -4.55
C PRO A 97 -8.47 4.73 -3.74
N ILE A 98 -8.15 3.51 -4.15
CA ILE A 98 -7.11 2.69 -3.55
C ILE A 98 -5.95 2.59 -4.55
N LEU A 99 -4.80 3.11 -4.18
CA LEU A 99 -3.57 3.03 -4.98
C LEU A 99 -2.68 1.91 -4.44
N GLN A 100 -2.15 1.08 -5.34
CA GLN A 100 -1.21 0.03 -4.94
C GLN A 100 0.22 0.55 -4.98
N ALA A 101 0.92 0.38 -3.86
CA ALA A 101 2.38 0.48 -3.78
C ALA A 101 2.94 -0.90 -3.47
N TYR A 102 3.95 -1.35 -4.20
CA TYR A 102 4.48 -2.69 -3.98
C TYR A 102 6.01 -2.74 -4.00
N ASN A 103 6.54 -3.73 -3.29
CA ASN A 103 7.96 -4.03 -3.27
C ASN A 103 8.27 -5.04 -4.37
N LEU A 104 9.23 -4.72 -5.24
CA LEU A 104 9.74 -5.64 -6.26
C LEU A 104 10.32 -6.89 -5.60
N LEU A 105 10.14 -8.04 -6.21
CA LEU A 105 10.72 -9.31 -5.77
C LEU A 105 12.20 -9.46 -6.17
N GLN A 106 12.70 -8.58 -6.99
CA GLN A 106 14.07 -8.54 -7.50
C GLN A 106 14.81 -7.30 -6.99
N ASP A 107 16.13 -7.32 -7.12
CA ASP A 107 16.98 -6.15 -6.84
C ASP A 107 16.81 -5.05 -7.91
N GLU A 108 17.32 -3.85 -7.61
CA GLU A 108 17.18 -2.70 -8.50
C GLU A 108 17.88 -2.89 -9.85
N ALA A 109 19.08 -3.49 -9.85
CA ALA A 109 19.85 -3.68 -11.09
C ALA A 109 19.14 -4.66 -12.04
N SER A 110 18.67 -5.77 -11.50
CA SER A 110 17.89 -6.78 -12.23
C SER A 110 16.59 -6.17 -12.79
N TRP A 111 15.88 -5.37 -11.99
CA TRP A 111 14.68 -4.69 -12.44
C TRP A 111 14.94 -3.69 -13.56
N ARG A 112 15.98 -2.86 -13.43
CA ARG A 112 16.32 -1.87 -14.46
C ARG A 112 16.83 -2.48 -15.76
N ALA A 113 17.46 -3.65 -15.68
CA ALA A 113 17.94 -4.40 -16.85
C ALA A 113 16.84 -5.21 -17.54
N ASN A 114 15.72 -5.45 -16.87
CA ASN A 114 14.63 -6.25 -17.42
C ASN A 114 13.76 -5.42 -18.39
N PRO A 115 13.76 -5.70 -19.70
CA PRO A 115 12.95 -4.96 -20.69
C PRO A 115 11.44 -5.13 -20.46
N GLU A 116 11.01 -6.21 -19.80
CA GLU A 116 9.61 -6.45 -19.43
C GLU A 116 9.19 -5.68 -18.17
N GLY A 117 10.18 -5.15 -17.41
CA GLY A 117 9.98 -4.32 -16.23
C GLY A 117 9.51 -5.06 -14.98
N MET A 118 8.79 -6.18 -15.11
CA MET A 118 8.24 -6.94 -13.99
C MET A 118 8.42 -8.43 -14.21
N THR A 119 8.55 -9.17 -13.10
CA THR A 119 8.46 -10.62 -13.16
C THR A 119 6.99 -11.06 -13.27
N PRO A 120 6.70 -12.27 -13.78
CA PRO A 120 5.34 -12.82 -13.77
C PRO A 120 4.71 -12.88 -12.37
N LEU A 121 5.52 -13.09 -11.33
CA LEU A 121 5.06 -13.09 -9.95
C LEU A 121 4.70 -11.67 -9.47
N ASP A 122 5.54 -10.66 -9.79
CA ASP A 122 5.19 -9.26 -9.50
C ASP A 122 3.89 -8.85 -10.19
N LEU A 123 3.71 -9.22 -11.46
CA LEU A 123 2.49 -8.95 -12.20
C LEU A 123 1.27 -9.57 -11.50
N SER A 124 1.36 -10.86 -11.14
CA SER A 124 0.25 -11.57 -10.52
C SER A 124 -0.12 -10.99 -9.15
N PHE A 125 0.87 -10.81 -8.27
CA PHE A 125 0.61 -10.45 -6.87
C PHE A 125 0.42 -8.96 -6.63
N SER A 126 0.99 -8.12 -7.48
CA SER A 126 1.02 -6.68 -7.26
C SER A 126 0.15 -5.89 -8.22
N ILE A 127 -0.36 -6.51 -9.27
CA ILE A 127 -1.28 -5.90 -10.23
C ILE A 127 -2.57 -6.71 -10.33
N SER A 128 -2.50 -7.92 -10.88
CA SER A 128 -3.71 -8.67 -11.24
C SER A 128 -4.61 -8.97 -10.04
N LEU A 129 -4.04 -9.47 -8.93
CA LEU A 129 -4.84 -9.75 -7.73
C LEU A 129 -5.42 -8.49 -7.08
N PRO A 130 -4.67 -7.38 -6.88
CA PRO A 130 -5.23 -6.13 -6.38
C PRO A 130 -6.32 -5.53 -7.27
N GLU A 131 -6.23 -5.69 -8.59
CA GLU A 131 -7.27 -5.18 -9.51
C GLU A 131 -8.65 -5.80 -9.27
N PHE A 132 -8.72 -7.05 -8.79
CA PHE A 132 -10.00 -7.66 -8.39
C PHE A 132 -10.71 -6.92 -7.24
N ASP A 133 -9.96 -6.20 -6.40
CA ASP A 133 -10.49 -5.35 -5.33
C ASP A 133 -10.77 -3.91 -5.80
N GLY A 134 -10.63 -3.62 -7.09
CA GLY A 134 -10.77 -2.27 -7.63
C GLY A 134 -9.59 -1.35 -7.31
N VAL A 135 -8.44 -1.92 -6.95
CA VAL A 135 -7.20 -1.16 -6.71
C VAL A 135 -6.64 -0.67 -8.04
N ILE A 136 -6.19 0.56 -8.06
CA ILE A 136 -5.70 1.23 -9.26
C ILE A 136 -4.25 1.70 -9.11
N HIS A 137 -3.60 1.97 -10.23
CA HIS A 137 -2.26 2.57 -10.28
C HIS A 137 -1.20 1.83 -9.45
N SER A 138 -0.97 0.57 -9.74
CA SER A 138 0.12 -0.20 -9.12
C SER A 138 1.49 0.42 -9.44
N VAL A 139 2.25 0.79 -8.40
CA VAL A 139 3.54 1.47 -8.51
C VAL A 139 4.59 0.74 -7.68
N PRO A 140 5.70 0.26 -8.28
CA PRO A 140 6.83 -0.23 -7.51
C PRO A 140 7.48 0.95 -6.79
N TYR A 141 7.65 0.86 -5.47
CA TYR A 141 8.27 1.94 -4.68
C TYR A 141 9.45 1.48 -3.85
N ALA A 142 9.72 0.18 -3.85
CA ALA A 142 10.87 -0.44 -3.21
C ALA A 142 11.35 -1.66 -3.99
N TYR A 143 12.57 -2.07 -3.76
CA TYR A 143 13.17 -3.28 -4.32
C TYR A 143 13.76 -4.14 -3.20
N LYS A 144 13.94 -5.42 -3.51
CA LYS A 144 14.51 -6.40 -2.59
C LYS A 144 16.03 -6.32 -2.61
N GLU A 145 16.65 -6.24 -1.43
CA GLU A 145 18.08 -6.42 -1.23
C GLU A 145 18.32 -7.65 -0.37
N ASP A 146 19.08 -8.59 -0.89
CA ASP A 146 19.54 -9.77 -0.15
C ASP A 146 20.93 -9.49 0.42
N ARG A 147 21.03 -9.39 1.73
CA ARG A 147 22.28 -9.13 2.47
C ARG A 147 22.98 -10.41 2.94
N GLY A 148 22.46 -11.55 2.55
CA GLY A 148 22.94 -12.83 3.00
C GLY A 148 22.40 -13.23 4.38
N ALA A 149 22.69 -14.47 4.82
CA ALA A 149 22.25 -15.02 6.11
C ALA A 149 20.73 -14.85 6.39
N ASN A 150 19.90 -14.92 5.35
CA ASN A 150 18.45 -14.67 5.41
C ASN A 150 18.05 -13.24 5.81
N ASP A 151 18.96 -12.27 5.79
CA ASP A 151 18.62 -10.85 5.98
C ASP A 151 18.19 -10.23 4.63
N ILE A 152 16.88 -10.22 4.42
CA ILE A 152 16.27 -9.58 3.26
C ILE A 152 15.68 -8.26 3.69
N ARG A 153 16.01 -7.19 2.97
CA ARG A 153 15.51 -5.82 3.21
C ARG A 153 14.86 -5.26 1.96
N HIS A 154 13.94 -4.34 2.18
CA HIS A 154 13.35 -3.57 1.09
C HIS A 154 13.91 -2.14 1.11
N LEU A 155 14.60 -1.79 0.04
CA LEU A 155 15.17 -0.45 -0.13
C LEU A 155 14.26 0.43 -0.97
N PRO A 156 14.14 1.73 -0.63
CA PRO A 156 13.23 2.63 -1.29
C PRO A 156 13.68 3.02 -2.70
N LEU A 157 12.72 3.09 -3.63
CA LEU A 157 12.83 3.80 -4.90
C LEU A 157 12.24 5.20 -4.71
N ALA A 158 13.05 6.16 -4.24
CA ALA A 158 12.56 7.48 -3.84
C ALA A 158 11.82 8.24 -4.96
N GLU A 159 12.27 8.10 -6.21
CA GLU A 159 11.64 8.67 -7.39
C GLU A 159 10.20 8.10 -7.55
N ARG A 160 10.06 6.78 -7.39
CA ARG A 160 8.78 6.09 -7.53
C ARG A 160 7.83 6.40 -6.37
N ALA A 161 8.34 6.52 -5.16
CA ALA A 161 7.57 7.01 -4.01
C ALA A 161 7.06 8.45 -4.26
N GLY A 162 7.90 9.32 -4.82
CA GLY A 162 7.51 10.66 -5.23
C GLY A 162 6.44 10.67 -6.35
N PHE A 163 6.53 9.75 -7.30
CA PHE A 163 5.52 9.58 -8.34
C PHE A 163 4.17 9.13 -7.73
N LEU A 164 4.18 8.14 -6.84
CA LEU A 164 2.98 7.68 -6.15
C LEU A 164 2.34 8.80 -5.31
N ALA A 165 3.17 9.58 -4.60
CA ALA A 165 2.67 10.71 -3.82
C ALA A 165 1.97 11.76 -4.69
N ARG A 166 2.47 12.05 -5.90
CA ARG A 166 1.77 12.92 -6.87
C ARG A 166 0.43 12.34 -7.32
N LYS A 167 0.36 11.01 -7.52
CA LYS A 167 -0.90 10.34 -7.86
C LYS A 167 -1.91 10.46 -6.72
N ALA A 168 -1.48 10.17 -5.49
CA ALA A 168 -2.33 10.28 -4.31
C ALA A 168 -2.89 11.70 -4.13
N GLU A 169 -2.05 12.73 -4.29
CA GLU A 169 -2.47 14.13 -4.25
C GLU A 169 -3.55 14.44 -5.30
N LYS A 170 -3.33 14.04 -6.55
CA LYS A 170 -4.29 14.30 -7.63
C LYS A 170 -5.62 13.60 -7.39
N TRP A 171 -5.61 12.36 -6.93
CA TRP A 171 -6.84 11.65 -6.58
C TRP A 171 -7.55 12.27 -5.37
N ALA A 172 -6.82 12.68 -4.34
CA ALA A 172 -7.38 13.37 -3.19
C ALA A 172 -8.04 14.72 -3.57
N ILE A 173 -7.42 15.49 -4.47
CA ILE A 173 -7.99 16.72 -5.01
C ILE A 173 -9.25 16.42 -5.83
N LEU A 174 -9.18 15.43 -6.72
CA LEU A 174 -10.31 15.05 -7.57
C LEU A 174 -11.51 14.63 -6.74
N ARG A 175 -11.29 13.85 -5.69
CA ARG A 175 -12.33 13.38 -4.76
C ARG A 175 -13.10 14.51 -4.07
N ARG A 176 -12.45 15.65 -3.84
CA ARG A 176 -13.08 16.83 -3.19
C ARG A 176 -13.64 17.87 -4.15
N LYS A 177 -13.48 17.65 -5.45
CA LYS A 177 -14.13 18.52 -6.43
C LYS A 177 -15.64 18.23 -6.42
N PRO A 178 -16.47 19.26 -6.41
CA PRO A 178 -17.92 19.12 -6.56
C PRO A 178 -18.27 18.57 -7.95
#